data_b5e606e6a42279bfd8ce330ef18e5758
#
_entry.id   b5e606e6a42279bfd8ce330ef18e5758
#
_cell.length_a   1.000
_cell.length_b   1.000
_cell.length_c   1.000
_cell.angle_alpha   90.00
_cell.angle_beta   90.00
_cell.angle_gamma   90.00
#
_symmetry.space_group_name_H-M   'P 1'
#
loop_
_entity.id
_entity.type
_entity.pdbx_description
1 polymer ?
#
loop_
_entity_poly.entity_id
_entity_poly.type
_entity_poly.pdbx_seq_one_letter_code
_entity_poly.pdbx_strand_id
1 'polypeptide(L)'
;TYAPTLKLLQGRGYIKVVKKRLYAEPIGRILTAFLQSYLPKYVDYSFTSDMETEFDSISQGEQEWTAVLQSFWSDFKDDTSALADLSGTAVIDTLNKELEYFLFRHSINVIDGSHEGGHCCPLCKSPLSVKLSHKGGPFIGCSNYPSCTYTSSLPNPEEVHEPTSPDSIGEAFKSLSVAEKYGMRGKSTVCVI
;
A
#
# COMPACT_ATOMS: atom_id res chain seq x y z
N THR A 1 7.27 -20.67 11.00
CA THR A 1 6.88 -19.97 9.76
C THR A 1 7.30 -18.49 9.72
N TYR A 2 7.45 -17.81 10.88
CA TYR A 2 7.78 -16.37 10.94
C TYR A 2 9.12 -16.03 10.26
N ALA A 3 10.21 -16.70 10.66
CA ALA A 3 11.54 -16.40 10.12
C ALA A 3 11.67 -16.66 8.60
N PRO A 4 11.18 -17.80 8.07
CA PRO A 4 11.14 -18.03 6.63
C PRO A 4 10.32 -16.98 5.87
N THR A 5 9.17 -16.54 6.42
CA THR A 5 8.34 -15.51 5.82
C THR A 5 9.07 -14.18 5.71
N LEU A 6 9.72 -13.72 6.79
CA LEU A 6 10.53 -12.50 6.75
C LEU A 6 11.66 -12.59 5.71
N LYS A 7 12.36 -13.72 5.66
CA LYS A 7 13.42 -13.93 4.67
C LYS A 7 12.89 -13.88 3.23
N LEU A 8 11.70 -14.43 3.00
CA LEU A 8 11.04 -14.38 1.70
C LEU A 8 10.67 -12.94 1.31
N LEU A 9 10.07 -12.18 2.23
CA LEU A 9 9.68 -10.77 1.99
C LEU A 9 10.91 -9.90 1.69
N GLN A 10 12.02 -10.11 2.43
CA GLN A 10 13.29 -9.44 2.15
C GLN A 10 13.86 -9.84 0.78
N GLY A 11 13.87 -11.14 0.48
CA GLY A 11 14.38 -11.65 -0.81
C GLY A 11 13.59 -11.15 -2.02
N ARG A 12 12.31 -10.80 -1.84
CA ARG A 12 11.46 -10.18 -2.85
C ARG A 12 11.51 -8.66 -2.90
N GLY A 13 12.27 -8.03 -1.99
CA GLY A 13 12.38 -6.57 -1.93
C GLY A 13 11.11 -5.87 -1.43
N TYR A 14 10.24 -6.56 -0.69
CA TYR A 14 9.04 -5.94 -0.11
C TYR A 14 9.33 -5.22 1.20
N ILE A 15 10.32 -5.71 1.93
CA ILE A 15 10.82 -5.12 3.17
C ILE A 15 12.35 -5.13 3.19
N LYS A 16 12.93 -4.21 3.95
CA LYS A 16 14.34 -4.27 4.32
C LYS A 16 14.54 -4.17 5.83
N VAL A 17 15.67 -4.67 6.31
CA VAL A 17 16.07 -4.58 7.71
C VAL A 17 17.24 -3.63 7.84
N VAL A 18 17.06 -2.55 8.62
CA VAL A 18 18.11 -1.58 8.93
C VAL A 18 18.20 -1.44 10.44
N LYS A 19 19.37 -1.66 11.00
CA LYS A 19 19.61 -1.57 12.46
C LYS A 19 18.58 -2.37 13.30
N LYS A 20 18.23 -3.59 12.86
CA LYS A 20 17.25 -4.49 13.48
C LYS A 20 15.78 -3.99 13.41
N ARG A 21 15.47 -2.98 12.60
CA ARG A 21 14.11 -2.50 12.34
C ARG A 21 13.68 -2.92 10.94
N LEU A 22 12.40 -3.23 10.79
CA LEU A 22 11.78 -3.57 9.51
C LEU A 22 11.23 -2.31 8.87
N TYR A 23 11.55 -2.09 7.61
CA TYR A 23 11.02 -1.00 6.79
C TYR A 23 10.32 -1.58 5.57
N ALA A 24 9.11 -1.09 5.29
CA ALA A 24 8.40 -1.46 4.08
C ALA A 24 8.98 -0.73 2.88
N GLU A 25 9.47 -1.47 1.90
CA GLU A 25 9.94 -0.92 0.63
C GLU A 25 8.77 -0.39 -0.23
N PRO A 26 9.01 0.56 -1.14
CA PRO A 26 7.95 1.12 -1.98
C PRO A 26 7.14 0.07 -2.72
N ILE A 27 7.78 -0.95 -3.26
CA ILE A 27 7.09 -2.05 -3.96
C ILE A 27 6.19 -2.86 -3.02
N GLY A 28 6.61 -3.07 -1.76
CA GLY A 28 5.79 -3.73 -0.74
C GLY A 28 4.55 -2.92 -0.40
N ARG A 29 4.67 -1.59 -0.30
CA ARG A 29 3.52 -0.69 -0.05
C ARG A 29 2.54 -0.66 -1.21
N ILE A 30 3.03 -0.61 -2.45
CA ILE A 30 2.19 -0.69 -3.66
C ILE A 30 1.43 -2.01 -3.68
N LEU A 31 2.10 -3.13 -3.42
CA LEU A 31 1.46 -4.44 -3.36
C LEU A 31 0.39 -4.51 -2.27
N THR A 32 0.68 -3.98 -1.08
CA THR A 32 -0.29 -3.96 0.03
C THR A 32 -1.51 -3.11 -0.33
N ALA A 33 -1.32 -1.91 -0.88
CA ALA A 33 -2.40 -1.05 -1.33
C ALA A 33 -3.27 -1.73 -2.40
N PHE A 34 -2.65 -2.41 -3.36
CA PHE A 34 -3.38 -3.20 -4.37
C PHE A 34 -4.24 -4.30 -3.72
N LEU A 35 -3.64 -5.09 -2.84
CA LEU A 35 -4.36 -6.19 -2.17
C LEU A 35 -5.51 -5.69 -1.29
N GLN A 36 -5.31 -4.59 -0.55
CA GLN A 36 -6.35 -3.99 0.27
C GLN A 36 -7.51 -3.41 -0.55
N SER A 37 -7.22 -2.87 -1.74
CA SER A 37 -8.24 -2.29 -2.61
C SER A 37 -9.06 -3.34 -3.35
N TYR A 38 -8.43 -4.44 -3.75
CA TYR A 38 -9.04 -5.40 -4.67
C TYR A 38 -9.32 -6.78 -4.06
N LEU A 39 -8.60 -7.15 -3.01
CA LEU A 39 -8.71 -8.44 -2.33
C LEU A 39 -8.71 -8.27 -0.80
N PRO A 40 -9.53 -7.34 -0.23
CA PRO A 40 -9.47 -7.00 1.19
C PRO A 40 -9.70 -8.21 2.11
N LYS A 41 -10.59 -9.14 1.74
CA LYS A 41 -10.88 -10.36 2.49
C LYS A 41 -9.61 -11.17 2.82
N TYR A 42 -8.68 -11.27 1.88
CA TYR A 42 -7.48 -12.13 2.01
C TYR A 42 -6.31 -11.46 2.74
N VAL A 43 -6.39 -10.16 2.98
CA VAL A 43 -5.38 -9.41 3.74
C VAL A 43 -5.89 -8.93 5.09
N ASP A 44 -7.12 -9.27 5.42
CA ASP A 44 -7.68 -9.01 6.74
C ASP A 44 -7.02 -9.91 7.80
N TYR A 45 -6.83 -9.36 9.01
CA TYR A 45 -6.22 -10.11 10.10
C TYR A 45 -7.07 -11.30 10.56
N SER A 46 -8.40 -11.21 10.43
CA SER A 46 -9.31 -12.30 10.80
C SER A 46 -9.22 -13.47 9.85
N PHE A 47 -8.90 -13.26 8.57
CA PHE A 47 -8.89 -14.29 7.54
C PHE A 47 -8.04 -15.51 7.92
N THR A 48 -6.81 -15.28 8.40
CA THR A 48 -5.93 -16.38 8.82
C THR A 48 -6.48 -17.12 10.04
N SER A 49 -7.01 -16.39 11.01
CA SER A 49 -7.63 -16.95 12.22
C SER A 49 -8.88 -17.79 11.88
N ASP A 50 -9.70 -17.30 10.96
CA ASP A 50 -10.90 -18.00 10.52
C ASP A 50 -10.52 -19.32 9.80
N MET A 51 -9.52 -19.26 8.92
CA MET A 51 -9.00 -20.47 8.25
C MET A 51 -8.39 -21.47 9.24
N GLU A 52 -7.68 -21.02 10.27
CA GLU A 52 -7.16 -21.89 11.33
C GLU A 52 -8.31 -22.59 12.08
N THR A 53 -9.39 -21.86 12.36
CA THR A 53 -10.59 -22.43 13.00
C THR A 53 -11.26 -23.50 12.13
N GLU A 54 -11.35 -23.26 10.81
CA GLU A 54 -11.87 -24.26 9.87
C GLU A 54 -10.99 -25.52 9.84
N PHE A 55 -9.66 -25.35 9.88
CA PHE A 55 -8.74 -26.50 9.92
C PHE A 55 -8.83 -27.28 11.24
N ASP A 56 -9.06 -26.59 12.36
CA ASP A 56 -9.29 -27.23 13.65
C ASP A 56 -10.57 -28.08 13.62
N SER A 57 -11.67 -27.56 13.04
CA SER A 57 -12.91 -28.29 12.85
C SER A 57 -12.75 -29.54 11.96
N ILE A 58 -11.92 -29.44 10.89
CA ILE A 58 -11.55 -30.61 10.07
C ILE A 58 -10.80 -31.64 10.90
N SER A 59 -9.83 -31.20 11.72
CA SER A 59 -9.02 -32.10 12.54
C SER A 59 -9.83 -32.82 13.61
N GLN A 60 -10.92 -32.22 14.07
CA GLN A 60 -11.88 -32.80 15.03
C GLN A 60 -12.92 -33.72 14.35
N GLY A 61 -12.93 -33.77 13.02
CA GLY A 61 -13.89 -34.57 12.26
C GLY A 61 -15.29 -33.95 12.18
N GLU A 62 -15.41 -32.66 12.49
CA GLU A 62 -16.67 -31.92 12.43
C GLU A 62 -17.01 -31.43 11.02
N GLN A 63 -15.98 -31.26 10.18
CA GLN A 63 -16.13 -30.81 8.80
C GLN A 63 -15.30 -31.66 7.83
N GLU A 64 -15.81 -31.80 6.61
CA GLU A 64 -15.08 -32.44 5.51
C GLU A 64 -14.12 -31.45 4.86
N TRP A 65 -12.83 -31.79 4.79
CA TRP A 65 -11.80 -30.93 4.23
C TRP A 65 -12.06 -30.52 2.78
N THR A 66 -12.69 -31.40 1.99
CA THR A 66 -13.04 -31.13 0.59
C THR A 66 -14.09 -30.04 0.47
N ALA A 67 -15.07 -30.00 1.39
CA ALA A 67 -16.11 -28.98 1.42
C ALA A 67 -15.52 -27.60 1.75
N VAL A 68 -14.64 -27.54 2.74
CA VAL A 68 -13.95 -26.28 3.14
C VAL A 68 -13.10 -25.74 1.99
N LEU A 69 -12.29 -26.59 1.35
CA LEU A 69 -11.48 -26.18 0.21
C LEU A 69 -12.31 -25.76 -1.01
N GLN A 70 -13.41 -26.44 -1.27
CA GLN A 70 -14.29 -26.12 -2.39
C GLN A 70 -14.97 -24.75 -2.18
N SER A 71 -15.43 -24.47 -0.97
CA SER A 71 -16.00 -23.16 -0.60
C SER A 71 -14.97 -22.05 -0.77
N PHE A 72 -13.78 -22.22 -0.18
CA PHE A 72 -12.67 -21.26 -0.34
C PHE A 72 -12.32 -21.02 -1.82
N TRP A 73 -12.19 -22.10 -2.59
CA TRP A 73 -11.80 -21.99 -4.01
C TRP A 73 -12.86 -21.30 -4.86
N SER A 74 -14.14 -21.54 -4.59
CA SER A 74 -15.22 -20.87 -5.28
C SER A 74 -15.15 -19.37 -5.08
N ASP A 75 -15.10 -18.91 -3.82
CA ASP A 75 -14.98 -17.49 -3.48
C ASP A 75 -13.73 -16.86 -4.09
N PHE A 76 -12.58 -17.52 -3.93
CA PHE A 76 -11.31 -17.03 -4.44
C PHE A 76 -11.29 -16.90 -5.97
N LYS A 77 -11.90 -17.87 -6.66
CA LYS A 77 -12.03 -17.84 -8.11
C LYS A 77 -12.91 -16.68 -8.58
N ASP A 78 -14.04 -16.45 -7.91
CA ASP A 78 -14.95 -15.37 -8.27
C ASP A 78 -14.28 -14.00 -8.02
N ASP A 79 -13.66 -13.78 -6.86
CA ASP A 79 -12.94 -12.56 -6.52
C ASP A 79 -11.78 -12.29 -7.49
N THR A 80 -11.00 -13.32 -7.84
CA THR A 80 -9.88 -13.17 -8.78
C THR A 80 -10.32 -13.01 -10.24
N SER A 81 -11.46 -13.59 -10.63
CA SER A 81 -12.01 -13.41 -11.98
C SER A 81 -12.41 -11.96 -12.23
N ALA A 82 -12.93 -11.28 -11.22
CA ALA A 82 -13.26 -9.85 -11.31
C ALA A 82 -12.02 -8.96 -11.57
N LEU A 83 -10.83 -9.44 -11.17
CA LEU A 83 -9.58 -8.70 -11.43
C LEU A 83 -9.10 -8.79 -12.88
N ALA A 84 -9.48 -9.83 -13.60
CA ALA A 84 -9.03 -10.04 -14.99
C ALA A 84 -9.53 -8.94 -15.93
N ASP A 85 -10.64 -8.31 -15.61
CA ASP A 85 -11.27 -7.25 -16.42
C ASP A 85 -10.80 -5.83 -16.04
N LEU A 86 -9.91 -5.70 -15.03
CA LEU A 86 -9.40 -4.41 -14.61
C LEU A 86 -8.45 -3.82 -15.65
N SER A 87 -8.72 -2.59 -16.04
CA SER A 87 -7.76 -1.84 -16.86
C SER A 87 -6.55 -1.41 -16.01
N GLY A 88 -5.35 -1.49 -16.58
CA GLY A 88 -4.13 -1.03 -15.90
C GLY A 88 -4.20 0.44 -15.44
N THR A 89 -4.93 1.29 -16.19
CA THR A 89 -5.14 2.70 -15.82
C THR A 89 -6.00 2.83 -14.57
N ALA A 90 -7.11 2.09 -14.46
CA ALA A 90 -7.97 2.10 -13.28
C ALA A 90 -7.22 1.63 -12.02
N VAL A 91 -6.36 0.61 -12.15
CA VAL A 91 -5.51 0.14 -11.06
C VAL A 91 -4.54 1.24 -10.62
N ILE A 92 -3.85 1.90 -11.56
CA ILE A 92 -2.92 2.98 -11.27
C ILE A 92 -3.63 4.16 -10.59
N ASP A 93 -4.82 4.54 -11.03
CA ASP A 93 -5.61 5.62 -10.43
C ASP A 93 -6.02 5.29 -8.99
N THR A 94 -6.42 4.06 -8.73
CA THR A 94 -6.71 3.59 -7.37
C THR A 94 -5.46 3.63 -6.49
N LEU A 95 -4.35 3.08 -6.98
CA LEU A 95 -3.08 3.09 -6.25
C LEU A 95 -2.56 4.50 -5.98
N ASN A 96 -2.73 5.43 -6.90
CA ASN A 96 -2.36 6.83 -6.68
C ASN A 96 -3.14 7.46 -5.53
N LYS A 97 -4.44 7.17 -5.40
CA LYS A 97 -5.28 7.66 -4.30
C LYS A 97 -4.85 7.03 -2.95
N GLU A 98 -4.65 5.71 -2.93
CA GLU A 98 -4.30 4.99 -1.70
C GLU A 98 -2.89 5.33 -1.20
N LEU A 99 -1.95 5.59 -2.11
CA LEU A 99 -0.56 5.87 -1.77
C LEU A 99 -0.24 7.37 -1.71
N GLU A 100 -1.20 8.24 -1.97
CA GLU A 100 -1.00 9.69 -2.03
C GLU A 100 -0.23 10.22 -0.81
N TYR A 101 -0.71 9.90 0.38
CA TYR A 101 -0.10 10.32 1.63
C TYR A 101 1.35 9.80 1.79
N PHE A 102 1.61 8.55 1.40
CA PHE A 102 2.94 7.97 1.52
C PHE A 102 3.94 8.55 0.51
N LEU A 103 3.51 8.67 -0.74
CA LEU A 103 4.39 9.09 -1.83
C LEU A 103 4.82 10.55 -1.72
N PHE A 104 3.95 11.39 -1.14
CA PHE A 104 4.13 12.83 -1.15
C PHE A 104 4.27 13.46 0.26
N ARG A 105 4.35 12.63 1.30
CA ARG A 105 4.47 13.07 2.70
C ARG A 105 5.70 13.96 2.96
N HIS A 106 6.80 13.73 2.25
CA HIS A 106 8.05 14.49 2.44
C HIS A 106 7.97 15.95 2.00
N SER A 107 6.91 16.33 1.35
CA SER A 107 6.70 17.69 0.88
C SER A 107 5.75 18.50 1.78
N ILE A 108 5.34 17.93 2.90
CA ILE A 108 4.58 18.65 3.92
C ILE A 108 5.59 19.28 4.87
N ASN A 109 5.74 20.59 4.84
CA ASN A 109 6.45 21.32 5.88
C ASN A 109 5.66 21.22 7.19
N VAL A 110 6.20 20.46 8.14
CA VAL A 110 5.58 20.17 9.45
C VAL A 110 5.44 21.44 10.31
N ILE A 111 6.11 22.56 9.93
CA ILE A 111 6.19 23.77 10.75
C ILE A 111 4.98 24.71 10.56
N ASP A 112 4.36 24.76 9.39
CA ASP A 112 3.25 25.68 9.09
C ASP A 112 2.01 25.05 8.47
N GLY A 113 2.02 23.74 8.25
CA GLY A 113 0.91 23.03 7.61
C GLY A 113 0.72 23.37 6.12
N SER A 114 1.64 24.11 5.52
CA SER A 114 1.59 24.41 4.10
C SER A 114 2.01 23.21 3.27
N HIS A 115 1.16 22.82 2.33
CA HIS A 115 1.44 21.80 1.33
C HIS A 115 2.27 22.37 0.18
N GLU A 116 3.46 22.86 0.46
CA GLU A 116 4.32 23.35 -0.62
C GLU A 116 4.99 22.17 -1.35
N GLY A 117 4.44 21.83 -2.48
CA GLY A 117 5.18 21.23 -3.59
C GLY A 117 5.20 19.72 -3.77
N GLY A 118 4.72 18.89 -2.83
CA GLY A 118 4.91 17.45 -2.92
C GLY A 118 4.15 16.71 -4.00
N HIS A 119 2.96 17.18 -4.28
CA HIS A 119 2.11 16.61 -5.32
C HIS A 119 2.28 17.28 -6.67
N CYS A 120 3.00 18.39 -6.74
CA CYS A 120 3.12 19.21 -7.92
C CYS A 120 4.49 19.08 -8.57
N CYS A 121 4.48 18.97 -9.88
CA CYS A 121 5.69 18.94 -10.68
C CYS A 121 6.51 20.23 -10.48
N PRO A 122 7.82 20.12 -10.18
CA PRO A 122 8.66 21.31 -9.99
C PRO A 122 8.82 22.13 -11.27
N LEU A 123 8.64 21.53 -12.45
CA LEU A 123 8.81 22.19 -13.74
C LEU A 123 7.54 22.90 -14.22
N CYS A 124 6.37 22.26 -14.13
CA CYS A 124 5.14 22.77 -14.74
C CYS A 124 3.97 22.90 -13.75
N LYS A 125 4.17 22.59 -12.47
CA LYS A 125 3.16 22.65 -11.40
C LYS A 125 1.95 21.73 -11.59
N SER A 126 1.93 20.88 -12.61
CA SER A 126 0.89 19.86 -12.78
C SER A 126 1.04 18.75 -11.74
N PRO A 127 -0.03 18.01 -11.41
CA PRO A 127 0.02 16.90 -10.46
C PRO A 127 1.06 15.83 -10.82
N LEU A 128 1.69 15.25 -9.82
CA LEU A 128 2.53 14.08 -9.95
C LEU A 128 1.71 12.82 -9.68
N SER A 129 2.05 11.72 -10.34
CA SER A 129 1.40 10.42 -10.17
C SER A 129 2.38 9.27 -10.32
N VAL A 130 2.06 8.13 -9.70
CA VAL A 130 2.78 6.88 -9.96
C VAL A 130 2.47 6.42 -11.38
N LYS A 131 3.51 6.04 -12.09
CA LYS A 131 3.45 5.44 -13.42
C LYS A 131 4.26 4.16 -13.46
N LEU A 132 3.94 3.28 -14.39
CA LEU A 132 4.70 2.05 -14.63
C LEU A 132 5.53 2.19 -15.88
N SER A 133 6.80 1.85 -15.77
CA SER A 133 7.70 1.78 -16.93
C SER A 133 7.62 0.40 -17.59
N HIS A 134 7.72 0.32 -18.91
CA HIS A 134 7.77 -0.96 -19.65
C HIS A 134 8.96 -1.85 -19.27
N LYS A 135 10.05 -1.28 -18.74
CA LYS A 135 11.31 -1.99 -18.45
C LYS A 135 11.80 -1.88 -17.03
N GLY A 136 11.20 -0.99 -16.17
CA GLY A 136 11.82 -0.62 -14.88
C GLY A 136 10.82 -0.52 -13.77
N GLY A 137 9.86 -1.05 -13.42
CA GLY A 137 8.98 -0.90 -12.24
C GLY A 137 8.32 0.48 -12.10
N PRO A 138 7.76 0.77 -10.93
CA PRO A 138 7.03 2.00 -10.67
C PRO A 138 7.96 3.20 -10.47
N PHE A 139 7.51 4.37 -10.94
CA PHE A 139 8.19 5.67 -10.78
C PHE A 139 7.15 6.79 -10.64
N ILE A 140 7.58 7.95 -10.13
CA ILE A 140 6.75 9.16 -10.10
C ILE A 140 6.97 9.93 -11.39
N GLY A 141 5.89 10.30 -12.08
CA GLY A 141 5.91 11.06 -13.31
C GLY A 141 4.89 12.19 -13.34
N CYS A 142 5.19 13.24 -14.11
CA CYS A 142 4.26 14.34 -14.30
C CYS A 142 3.02 13.89 -15.09
N SER A 143 1.83 14.34 -14.65
CA SER A 143 0.57 14.07 -15.35
C SER A 143 0.45 14.80 -16.69
N ASN A 144 1.21 15.89 -16.88
CA ASN A 144 1.25 16.68 -18.11
C ASN A 144 2.18 16.10 -19.19
N TYR A 145 2.52 14.82 -19.11
CA TYR A 145 3.23 14.14 -20.20
C TYR A 145 2.34 14.06 -21.46
N PRO A 146 2.86 14.31 -22.67
CA PRO A 146 4.26 14.47 -23.04
C PRO A 146 4.81 15.91 -22.97
N SER A 147 3.99 16.92 -22.68
CA SER A 147 4.42 18.32 -22.63
C SER A 147 5.44 18.58 -21.51
N CYS A 148 5.40 17.79 -20.43
CA CYS A 148 6.39 17.78 -19.36
C CYS A 148 6.91 16.37 -19.14
N THR A 149 8.23 16.21 -19.18
CA THR A 149 8.90 14.90 -19.06
C THR A 149 9.50 14.65 -17.68
N TYR A 150 9.09 15.42 -16.67
CA TYR A 150 9.63 15.25 -15.32
C TYR A 150 9.32 13.85 -14.76
N THR A 151 10.34 13.21 -14.23
CA THR A 151 10.26 11.91 -13.54
C THR A 151 11.13 11.90 -12.29
N SER A 152 10.72 11.12 -11.28
CA SER A 152 11.48 10.89 -10.06
C SER A 152 11.33 9.43 -9.62
N SER A 153 12.31 8.94 -8.86
CA SER A 153 12.20 7.64 -8.19
C SER A 153 11.15 7.71 -7.07
N LEU A 154 10.65 6.53 -6.65
CA LEU A 154 9.84 6.44 -5.45
C LEU A 154 10.68 6.82 -4.20
N PRO A 155 10.05 7.41 -3.17
CA PRO A 155 10.76 7.82 -1.96
C PRO A 155 11.41 6.61 -1.27
N ASN A 156 12.64 6.82 -0.79
CA ASN A 156 13.37 5.81 -0.04
C ASN A 156 12.78 5.69 1.37
N PRO A 157 12.42 4.49 1.85
CA PRO A 157 11.87 4.31 3.20
C PRO A 157 12.81 4.74 4.33
N GLU A 158 14.12 4.85 4.11
CA GLU A 158 15.07 5.37 5.11
C GLU A 158 14.96 6.89 5.32
N GLU A 159 14.50 7.62 4.32
CA GLU A 159 14.33 9.07 4.36
C GLU A 159 13.00 9.47 5.02
N VAL A 160 12.09 8.50 5.25
CA VAL A 160 10.87 8.70 5.99
C VAL A 160 11.22 8.79 7.47
N HIS A 161 11.44 9.99 7.99
CA HIS A 161 11.62 10.22 9.41
C HIS A 161 10.37 9.76 10.16
N GLU A 162 10.49 8.65 10.89
CA GLU A 162 9.50 8.29 11.91
C GLU A 162 9.47 9.39 12.98
N PRO A 163 8.30 9.69 13.55
CA PRO A 163 8.23 10.60 14.70
C PRO A 163 9.16 10.12 15.80
N THR A 164 9.98 11.01 16.32
CA THR A 164 11.18 10.73 17.11
C THR A 164 10.92 10.26 18.55
N SER A 165 9.67 10.09 18.99
CA SER A 165 9.37 9.55 20.31
C SER A 165 8.24 8.50 20.29
N PRO A 166 8.39 7.38 21.04
CA PRO A 166 7.34 6.36 21.19
C PRO A 166 6.05 6.91 21.81
N ASP A 167 6.14 7.91 22.68
CA ASP A 167 5.01 8.48 23.42
C ASP A 167 4.11 9.34 22.53
N SER A 168 4.69 10.06 21.56
CA SER A 168 3.93 10.87 20.58
C SER A 168 3.14 10.00 19.58
N ILE A 169 3.62 8.78 19.30
CA ILE A 169 2.92 7.84 18.41
C ILE A 169 1.66 7.29 19.12
N GLY A 170 1.74 7.00 20.42
CA GLY A 170 0.64 6.43 21.20
C GLY A 170 -0.58 7.36 21.32
N GLU A 171 -0.37 8.65 21.50
CA GLU A 171 -1.46 9.63 21.63
C GLU A 171 -2.01 10.05 20.26
N ALA A 172 -1.15 10.31 19.29
CA ALA A 172 -1.56 10.61 17.92
C ALA A 172 -2.33 9.44 17.28
N PHE A 173 -1.89 8.19 17.54
CA PHE A 173 -2.54 6.99 17.01
C PHE A 173 -3.90 6.69 17.67
N LYS A 174 -4.10 7.09 18.93
CA LYS A 174 -5.39 6.93 19.62
C LYS A 174 -6.46 7.91 19.13
N SER A 175 -6.06 9.10 18.68
CA SER A 175 -6.96 10.15 18.19
C SER A 175 -7.40 9.99 16.75
N LEU A 176 -6.72 9.13 15.95
CA LEU A 176 -7.02 8.91 14.54
C LEU A 176 -8.15 7.88 14.37
N SER A 177 -9.07 8.14 13.45
CA SER A 177 -10.04 7.13 12.98
C SER A 177 -9.32 5.96 12.30
N VAL A 178 -9.98 4.81 12.17
CA VAL A 178 -9.40 3.63 11.50
C VAL A 178 -8.92 3.98 10.08
N ALA A 179 -9.68 4.81 9.37
CA ALA A 179 -9.33 5.28 8.03
C ALA A 179 -8.06 6.15 7.99
N GLU A 180 -7.85 6.98 9.02
CA GLU A 180 -6.66 7.83 9.16
C GLU A 180 -5.45 7.03 9.64
N LYS A 181 -5.65 6.05 10.54
CA LYS A 181 -4.59 5.15 11.02
C LYS A 181 -3.94 4.34 9.91
N TYR A 182 -4.70 4.01 8.88
CA TYR A 182 -4.24 3.20 7.74
C TYR A 182 -4.14 3.97 6.43
N GLY A 183 -4.22 5.31 6.46
CA GLY A 183 -4.06 6.16 5.28
C GLY A 183 -5.26 6.19 4.32
N MET A 184 -6.47 5.81 4.81
CA MET A 184 -7.66 5.63 3.98
C MET A 184 -8.48 6.91 3.72
N ARG A 185 -7.99 8.12 4.05
CA ARG A 185 -8.66 9.39 3.65
C ARG A 185 -7.65 10.51 3.46
N GLY A 186 -7.24 10.69 2.21
CA GLY A 186 -6.68 11.96 1.73
C GLY A 186 -7.78 12.77 1.05
N LYS A 187 -7.96 14.03 1.44
CA LYS A 187 -8.68 15.01 0.59
C LYS A 187 -7.82 15.23 -0.63
N SER A 188 -8.41 15.15 -1.82
CA SER A 188 -7.72 15.51 -3.07
C SER A 188 -7.14 16.90 -2.95
N THR A 189 -5.82 17.00 -2.85
CA THR A 189 -5.15 18.30 -2.80
C THR A 189 -5.02 18.79 -4.24
N VAL A 190 -5.76 19.82 -4.57
CA VAL A 190 -5.65 20.52 -5.86
C VAL A 190 -4.35 21.31 -5.84
N CYS A 191 -3.50 21.13 -6.87
CA CYS A 191 -2.37 22.01 -7.07
C CYS A 191 -2.88 23.42 -7.34
N VAL A 192 -2.65 24.33 -6.41
CA VAL A 192 -3.01 25.75 -6.57
C VAL A 192 -1.91 26.41 -7.40
N ILE A 193 -2.32 27.10 -8.46
CA ILE A 193 -1.46 27.87 -9.38
C ILE A 193 -1.01 29.14 -8.69
#